data_c0fd630212fe87318563695a763e777f
#
_entry.id   c0fd630212fe87318563695a763e777f
#
_cell.length_a   1.000
_cell.length_b   1.000
_cell.length_c   1.000
_cell.angle_alpha   90.00
_cell.angle_beta   90.00
_cell.angle_gamma   90.00
#
_symmetry.space_group_name_H-M   'P 1'
#
loop_
_entity.id
_entity.type
_entity.pdbx_description
1 polymer ?
#
loop_
_entity_poly.entity_id
_entity_poly.type
_entity_poly.pdbx_seq_one_letter_code
_entity_poly.pdbx_strand_id
1 'polypeptide(L)'
;MQVSQAHSVRQYLIQLQAKITQSLHDLDDTPFVVDAWKKPEGEMLQGDGITQILEGGPVFERAGCGFSHVTGPKLPPSATQHRPELAGAPFEAMGLSLVFHPRNPYVPTVHMNVRMIVAKPEGKAPVAWFGGGMDLTPYYGFEEDAVHFHQTCKEAVQPYGAELHPRFKKWCDEYFFLKHRNEARGVGGIFYDDFAELGFEKGFAMMQDVGNGLLKAYMPLVMRRKDTPFGERERDFQLYRRGRYVEFNLVWDRGTHFGLQSGGRTESILLSMPSLVTWSYNRVDAPDSAEAQLASQFLKPRDWV
;
A
#
# COMPACT_ATOMS: atom_id res chain seq x y z
N MET A 1 -18.24 7.40 17.57
CA MET A 1 -16.82 7.79 17.62
C MET A 1 -16.73 9.19 18.23
N GLN A 2 -15.81 9.39 19.15
CA GLN A 2 -15.56 10.70 19.78
C GLN A 2 -14.60 11.52 18.90
N VAL A 3 -14.68 12.86 18.95
CA VAL A 3 -13.76 13.76 18.21
C VAL A 3 -12.30 13.50 18.60
N SER A 4 -12.04 13.13 19.85
CA SER A 4 -10.71 12.75 20.35
C SER A 4 -10.13 11.53 19.66
N GLN A 5 -10.96 10.55 19.27
CA GLN A 5 -10.50 9.32 18.57
C GLN A 5 -10.02 9.63 17.15
N ALA A 6 -10.75 10.44 16.37
CA ALA A 6 -10.31 10.85 15.04
C ALA A 6 -9.00 11.66 15.11
N HIS A 7 -8.87 12.53 16.13
CA HIS A 7 -7.64 13.29 16.34
C HIS A 7 -6.43 12.39 16.63
N SER A 8 -6.60 11.36 17.47
CA SER A 8 -5.53 10.41 17.78
C SER A 8 -5.07 9.64 16.54
N VAL A 9 -6.01 9.19 15.70
CA VAL A 9 -5.69 8.51 14.44
C VAL A 9 -4.93 9.45 13.49
N ARG A 10 -5.40 10.69 13.32
CA ARG A 10 -4.71 11.69 12.49
C ARG A 10 -3.28 11.95 12.96
N GLN A 11 -3.09 12.17 14.26
CA GLN A 11 -1.74 12.39 14.82
C GLN A 11 -0.82 11.21 14.58
N TYR A 12 -1.30 9.99 14.80
CA TYR A 12 -0.53 8.77 14.53
C TYR A 12 -0.09 8.69 13.08
N LEU A 13 -1.01 8.90 12.11
CA LEU A 13 -0.70 8.80 10.68
C LEU A 13 0.36 9.82 10.22
N ILE A 14 0.29 11.05 10.74
CA ILE A 14 1.30 12.09 10.46
C ILE A 14 2.67 11.71 11.06
N GLN A 15 2.69 11.20 12.29
CA GLN A 15 3.93 10.74 12.93
C GLN A 15 4.52 9.53 12.22
N LEU A 16 3.67 8.60 11.78
CA LEU A 16 4.09 7.44 11.00
C LEU A 16 4.71 7.87 9.66
N GLN A 17 4.09 8.82 8.95
CA GLN A 17 4.67 9.39 7.73
C GLN A 17 6.06 9.96 7.99
N ALA A 18 6.20 10.82 8.99
CA ALA A 18 7.47 11.45 9.32
C ALA A 18 8.55 10.43 9.67
N LYS A 19 8.22 9.41 10.47
CA LYS A 19 9.14 8.32 10.82
C LYS A 19 9.61 7.54 9.60
N ILE A 20 8.69 7.19 8.71
CA ILE A 20 9.01 6.41 7.51
C ILE A 20 9.89 7.22 6.55
N THR A 21 9.52 8.45 6.23
CA THR A 21 10.27 9.28 5.29
C THR A 21 11.64 9.65 5.82
N GLN A 22 11.79 9.86 7.14
CA GLN A 22 13.10 10.06 7.76
C GLN A 22 13.98 8.81 7.63
N SER A 23 13.45 7.62 7.88
CA SER A 23 14.21 6.37 7.75
C SER A 23 14.68 6.11 6.31
N LEU A 24 13.90 6.51 5.31
CA LEU A 24 14.32 6.42 3.91
C LEU A 24 15.37 7.47 3.57
N HIS A 25 15.20 8.70 4.06
CA HIS A 25 16.17 9.76 3.87
C HIS A 25 17.53 9.41 4.48
N ASP A 26 17.55 8.84 5.68
CA ASP A 26 18.78 8.40 6.36
C ASP A 26 19.55 7.34 5.56
N LEU A 27 18.85 6.57 4.70
CA LEU A 27 19.46 5.55 3.85
C LEU A 27 19.83 6.06 2.46
N ASP A 28 19.00 6.92 1.88
CA ASP A 28 19.11 7.35 0.48
C ASP A 28 19.88 8.68 0.32
N ASP A 29 19.85 9.53 1.35
CA ASP A 29 20.38 10.92 1.36
C ASP A 29 19.72 11.86 0.35
N THR A 30 18.66 11.41 -0.33
CA THR A 30 17.89 12.26 -1.25
C THR A 30 16.73 12.90 -0.49
N PRO A 31 16.57 14.24 -0.58
CA PRO A 31 15.49 14.92 0.13
C PRO A 31 14.13 14.58 -0.47
N PHE A 32 13.13 14.44 0.40
CA PHE A 32 11.74 14.39 -0.01
C PHE A 32 11.24 15.79 -0.40
N VAL A 33 10.54 15.90 -1.52
CA VAL A 33 9.67 17.04 -1.81
C VAL A 33 8.43 16.88 -0.94
N VAL A 34 8.14 17.90 -0.12
CA VAL A 34 6.99 17.91 0.77
C VAL A 34 5.93 18.86 0.21
N ASP A 35 4.76 18.33 -0.06
CA ASP A 35 3.62 19.06 -0.59
C ASP A 35 2.45 18.94 0.40
N ALA A 36 2.30 19.97 1.24
CA ALA A 36 1.17 20.12 2.15
C ALA A 36 0.02 20.82 1.40
N TRP A 37 -1.09 20.14 1.25
CA TRP A 37 -2.23 20.61 0.48
C TRP A 37 -3.51 20.69 1.30
N LYS A 38 -4.38 21.60 0.91
CA LYS A 38 -5.74 21.73 1.43
C LYS A 38 -6.71 21.79 0.24
N LYS A 39 -7.85 21.12 0.36
CA LYS A 39 -8.91 21.18 -0.63
C LYS A 39 -9.52 22.58 -0.69
N PRO A 40 -9.74 23.15 -1.89
CA PRO A 40 -10.45 24.41 -2.04
C PRO A 40 -11.85 24.37 -1.41
N GLU A 41 -12.30 25.50 -0.90
CA GLU A 41 -13.67 25.65 -0.41
C GLU A 41 -14.68 25.47 -1.56
N GLY A 42 -15.76 24.74 -1.28
CA GLY A 42 -16.81 24.47 -2.28
C GLY A 42 -16.61 23.20 -3.12
N GLU A 43 -15.45 22.53 -3.03
CA GLU A 43 -15.31 21.18 -3.61
C GLU A 43 -16.13 20.14 -2.85
N MET A 44 -16.51 19.05 -3.55
CA MET A 44 -17.27 17.95 -2.95
C MET A 44 -16.54 17.30 -1.78
N LEU A 45 -15.23 17.08 -1.93
CA LEU A 45 -14.35 16.64 -0.85
C LEU A 45 -13.70 17.86 -0.20
N GLN A 46 -13.74 17.91 1.12
CA GLN A 46 -13.04 18.88 1.93
C GLN A 46 -11.96 18.19 2.76
N GLY A 47 -10.96 18.91 3.21
CA GLY A 47 -9.88 18.39 4.04
C GLY A 47 -8.50 18.76 3.55
N ASP A 48 -7.51 18.02 4.01
CA ASP A 48 -6.09 18.29 3.76
C ASP A 48 -5.27 17.01 3.68
N GLY A 49 -4.00 17.18 3.36
CA GLY A 49 -3.03 16.08 3.39
C GLY A 49 -1.60 16.57 3.19
N ILE A 50 -0.69 15.63 3.29
CA ILE A 50 0.75 15.85 3.09
C ILE A 50 1.24 14.74 2.15
N THR A 51 1.66 15.13 0.96
CA THR A 51 2.34 14.22 0.02
C THR A 51 3.83 14.43 0.15
N GLN A 52 4.57 13.37 0.42
CA GLN A 52 6.02 13.38 0.42
C GLN A 52 6.53 12.45 -0.67
N ILE A 53 7.39 12.95 -1.54
CA ILE A 53 7.91 12.19 -2.67
C ILE A 53 9.42 12.39 -2.81
N LEU A 54 10.14 11.27 -2.93
CA LEU A 54 11.55 11.21 -3.28
C LEU A 54 11.64 10.70 -4.72
N GLU A 55 12.43 11.37 -5.55
CA GLU A 55 12.67 10.99 -6.94
C GLU A 55 14.16 11.04 -7.27
N GLY A 56 14.63 10.08 -8.03
CA GLY A 56 16.00 10.04 -8.56
C GLY A 56 17.08 9.62 -7.57
N GLY A 57 16.73 9.11 -6.40
CA GLY A 57 17.68 8.68 -5.37
C GLY A 57 18.55 7.48 -5.78
N PRO A 58 19.71 7.30 -5.15
CA PRO A 58 20.61 6.18 -5.42
C PRO A 58 20.04 4.84 -5.00
N VAL A 59 19.21 4.78 -3.95
CA VAL A 59 18.55 3.56 -3.48
C VAL A 59 17.13 3.49 -4.01
N PHE A 60 16.34 4.56 -3.84
CA PHE A 60 14.97 4.64 -4.31
C PHE A 60 14.88 5.53 -5.55
N GLU A 61 14.52 4.92 -6.66
CA GLU A 61 14.25 5.66 -7.89
C GLU A 61 13.01 6.55 -7.77
N ARG A 62 12.01 6.05 -7.01
CA ARG A 62 10.85 6.82 -6.58
C ARG A 62 10.27 6.23 -5.29
N ALA A 63 10.01 7.09 -4.32
CA ALA A 63 9.35 6.72 -3.07
C ALA A 63 8.27 7.75 -2.74
N GLY A 64 7.01 7.33 -2.80
CA GLY A 64 5.88 8.18 -2.46
C GLY A 64 5.25 7.78 -1.13
N CYS A 65 4.97 8.76 -0.27
CA CYS A 65 4.31 8.57 1.01
C CYS A 65 3.27 9.68 1.22
N GLY A 66 1.98 9.34 1.11
CA GLY A 66 0.88 10.29 1.12
C GLY A 66 -0.02 10.11 2.35
N PHE A 67 -0.13 11.12 3.19
CA PHE A 67 -1.16 11.26 4.21
C PHE A 67 -2.34 12.04 3.63
N SER A 68 -3.56 11.61 3.91
CA SER A 68 -4.78 12.36 3.60
C SER A 68 -5.80 12.27 4.74
N HIS A 69 -6.54 13.36 4.93
CA HIS A 69 -7.69 13.44 5.83
C HIS A 69 -8.77 14.24 5.14
N VAL A 70 -9.81 13.59 4.68
CA VAL A 70 -10.89 14.18 3.89
C VAL A 70 -12.27 13.86 4.47
N THR A 71 -13.20 14.78 4.22
CA THR A 71 -14.63 14.59 4.49
C THR A 71 -15.42 14.78 3.20
N GLY A 72 -16.51 14.07 3.09
CA GLY A 72 -17.40 14.20 1.93
C GLY A 72 -18.87 13.99 2.28
N PRO A 73 -19.79 14.52 1.46
CA PRO A 73 -21.23 14.44 1.74
C PRO A 73 -21.81 13.05 1.48
N LYS A 74 -21.12 12.20 0.69
CA LYS A 74 -21.63 10.87 0.30
C LYS A 74 -20.50 9.87 0.18
N LEU A 75 -20.62 8.76 0.91
CA LEU A 75 -19.76 7.59 0.70
C LEU A 75 -19.96 7.05 -0.73
N PRO A 76 -18.86 6.84 -1.49
CA PRO A 76 -18.95 6.27 -2.82
C PRO A 76 -19.30 4.77 -2.78
N PRO A 77 -19.84 4.22 -3.89
CA PRO A 77 -20.22 2.81 -3.98
C PRO A 77 -19.09 1.83 -3.66
N SER A 78 -17.86 2.18 -4.02
CA SER A 78 -16.67 1.35 -3.73
C SER A 78 -16.38 1.19 -2.23
N ALA A 79 -16.78 2.15 -1.39
CA ALA A 79 -16.62 2.11 0.06
C ALA A 79 -17.84 1.50 0.79
N THR A 80 -18.93 1.20 0.08
CA THR A 80 -20.17 0.67 0.67
C THR A 80 -20.58 -0.69 0.10
N GLN A 81 -19.71 -1.34 -0.66
CA GLN A 81 -19.99 -2.64 -1.29
C GLN A 81 -20.43 -3.70 -0.28
N HIS A 82 -19.82 -3.70 0.92
CA HIS A 82 -20.15 -4.63 2.03
C HIS A 82 -21.03 -3.99 3.11
N ARG A 83 -21.43 -2.72 2.92
CA ARG A 83 -22.23 -1.92 3.86
C ARG A 83 -23.26 -1.09 3.12
N PRO A 84 -24.20 -1.74 2.38
CA PRO A 84 -25.18 -1.01 1.55
C PRO A 84 -26.07 -0.07 2.36
N GLU A 85 -26.27 -0.36 3.66
CA GLU A 85 -27.02 0.48 4.59
C GLU A 85 -26.37 1.84 4.90
N LEU A 86 -25.08 2.00 4.55
CA LEU A 86 -24.32 3.25 4.70
C LEU A 86 -24.17 4.01 3.38
N ALA A 87 -24.77 3.49 2.30
CA ALA A 87 -24.68 4.12 0.98
C ALA A 87 -25.21 5.56 1.02
N GLY A 88 -24.41 6.50 0.51
CA GLY A 88 -24.79 7.91 0.46
C GLY A 88 -24.68 8.67 1.79
N ALA A 89 -24.24 8.03 2.88
CA ALA A 89 -24.01 8.74 4.13
C ALA A 89 -22.79 9.71 4.02
N PRO A 90 -22.83 10.87 4.69
CA PRO A 90 -21.65 11.70 4.87
C PRO A 90 -20.53 10.88 5.53
N PHE A 91 -19.28 11.23 5.21
CA PHE A 91 -18.14 10.45 5.70
C PHE A 91 -16.93 11.31 6.05
N GLU A 92 -16.06 10.72 6.82
CA GLU A 92 -14.71 11.17 7.12
C GLU A 92 -13.76 9.99 6.88
N ALA A 93 -12.68 10.23 6.11
CA ALA A 93 -11.69 9.22 5.80
C ALA A 93 -10.29 9.79 6.02
N MET A 94 -9.43 9.02 6.66
CA MET A 94 -8.03 9.37 6.84
C MET A 94 -7.15 8.15 6.67
N GLY A 95 -5.98 8.34 6.09
CA GLY A 95 -5.06 7.25 5.84
C GLY A 95 -3.66 7.71 5.44
N LEU A 96 -2.76 6.77 5.51
CA LEU A 96 -1.41 6.85 4.98
C LEU A 96 -1.24 5.74 3.94
N SER A 97 -0.84 6.13 2.72
CA SER A 97 -0.53 5.22 1.62
C SER A 97 0.88 5.48 1.11
N LEU A 98 1.61 4.43 0.81
CA LEU A 98 2.96 4.55 0.29
C LEU A 98 3.29 3.45 -0.70
N VAL A 99 4.17 3.78 -1.64
CA VAL A 99 4.83 2.83 -2.54
C VAL A 99 6.27 3.25 -2.73
N PHE A 100 7.20 2.31 -2.58
CA PHE A 100 8.62 2.55 -2.80
C PHE A 100 9.11 1.69 -3.97
N HIS A 101 9.63 2.35 -5.00
CA HIS A 101 10.23 1.75 -6.19
C HIS A 101 11.74 1.87 -6.11
N PRO A 102 12.45 0.80 -5.74
CA PRO A 102 13.91 0.82 -5.63
C PRO A 102 14.58 0.86 -7.01
N ARG A 103 15.79 1.43 -7.05
CA ARG A 103 16.61 1.44 -8.26
C ARG A 103 17.17 0.06 -8.60
N ASN A 104 17.68 -0.65 -7.59
CA ASN A 104 18.24 -1.97 -7.78
C ASN A 104 17.14 -3.02 -8.03
N PRO A 105 17.20 -3.80 -9.14
CA PRO A 105 16.22 -4.82 -9.47
C PRO A 105 16.07 -5.95 -8.44
N TYR A 106 17.07 -6.16 -7.61
CA TYR A 106 17.02 -7.18 -6.56
C TYR A 106 16.32 -6.72 -5.27
N VAL A 107 16.10 -5.42 -5.12
CA VAL A 107 15.26 -4.88 -4.05
C VAL A 107 13.79 -4.88 -4.50
N PRO A 108 12.86 -5.47 -3.75
CA PRO A 108 11.45 -5.49 -4.13
C PRO A 108 10.79 -4.11 -3.97
N THR A 109 9.76 -3.84 -4.75
CA THR A 109 8.80 -2.77 -4.46
C THR A 109 7.97 -3.16 -3.25
N VAL A 110 7.66 -2.21 -2.39
CA VAL A 110 6.75 -2.38 -1.26
C VAL A 110 5.59 -1.38 -1.34
N HIS A 111 4.42 -1.83 -0.99
CA HIS A 111 3.22 -1.02 -0.79
C HIS A 111 2.72 -1.20 0.65
N MET A 112 2.24 -0.13 1.25
CA MET A 112 1.45 -0.16 2.48
C MET A 112 0.33 0.87 2.41
N ASN A 113 -0.80 0.50 2.96
CA ASN A 113 -1.88 1.42 3.27
C ASN A 113 -2.41 1.13 4.68
N VAL A 114 -2.66 2.16 5.46
CA VAL A 114 -3.40 2.06 6.73
C VAL A 114 -4.39 3.22 6.78
N ARG A 115 -5.67 2.90 7.01
CA ARG A 115 -6.74 3.90 6.94
C ARG A 115 -7.86 3.63 7.94
N MET A 116 -8.60 4.68 8.23
CA MET A 116 -9.87 4.65 8.94
C MET A 116 -10.93 5.40 8.13
N ILE A 117 -12.12 4.86 8.05
CA ILE A 117 -13.30 5.52 7.47
C ILE A 117 -14.39 5.57 8.54
N VAL A 118 -15.12 6.67 8.56
CA VAL A 118 -16.25 6.90 9.45
C VAL A 118 -17.43 7.35 8.63
N ALA A 119 -18.48 6.56 8.59
CA ALA A 119 -19.78 6.97 8.08
C ALA A 119 -20.56 7.73 9.16
N LYS A 120 -21.24 8.79 8.76
CA LYS A 120 -22.05 9.65 9.68
C LYS A 120 -23.50 9.69 9.18
N PRO A 121 -24.22 8.55 9.19
CA PRO A 121 -25.61 8.51 8.71
C PRO A 121 -26.51 9.38 9.58
N GLU A 122 -27.45 10.10 8.94
CA GLU A 122 -28.36 11.00 9.63
C GLU A 122 -29.23 10.25 10.63
N GLY A 123 -29.37 10.82 11.84
CA GLY A 123 -30.18 10.23 12.93
C GLY A 123 -29.63 8.94 13.54
N LYS A 124 -28.42 8.51 13.19
CA LYS A 124 -27.77 7.31 13.72
C LYS A 124 -26.39 7.60 14.28
N ALA A 125 -25.88 6.70 15.13
CA ALA A 125 -24.51 6.79 15.60
C ALA A 125 -23.52 6.63 14.46
N PRO A 126 -22.37 7.37 14.46
CA PRO A 126 -21.30 7.17 13.50
C PRO A 126 -20.75 5.73 13.53
N VAL A 127 -20.47 5.19 12.36
CA VAL A 127 -19.89 3.85 12.19
C VAL A 127 -18.47 3.99 11.67
N ALA A 128 -17.50 3.49 12.43
CA ALA A 128 -16.08 3.54 12.07
C ALA A 128 -15.57 2.13 11.74
N TRP A 129 -14.69 2.05 10.74
CA TRP A 129 -13.97 0.83 10.41
C TRP A 129 -12.55 1.15 9.94
N PHE A 130 -11.69 0.14 10.01
CA PHE A 130 -10.31 0.20 9.56
C PHE A 130 -10.11 -0.60 8.28
N GLY A 131 -9.10 -0.21 7.52
CA GLY A 131 -8.62 -0.93 6.37
C GLY A 131 -7.13 -0.73 6.21
N GLY A 132 -6.47 -1.64 5.53
CA GLY A 132 -5.04 -1.52 5.31
C GLY A 132 -4.38 -2.81 4.88
N GLY A 133 -3.06 -2.80 5.07
CA GLY A 133 -2.19 -3.91 4.75
C GLY A 133 -0.86 -3.45 4.20
N MET A 134 0.02 -4.40 3.99
CA MET A 134 1.29 -4.20 3.29
C MET A 134 1.59 -5.44 2.44
N ASP A 135 2.16 -5.21 1.26
CA ASP A 135 2.51 -6.28 0.32
C ASP A 135 3.82 -6.00 -0.41
N LEU A 136 4.47 -7.08 -0.82
CA LEU A 136 5.80 -7.07 -1.42
C LEU A 136 5.73 -7.52 -2.89
N THR A 137 6.35 -6.75 -3.78
CA THR A 137 6.41 -7.02 -5.21
C THR A 137 7.88 -7.15 -5.67
N PRO A 138 8.48 -8.34 -5.62
CA PRO A 138 9.82 -8.58 -6.12
C PRO A 138 9.85 -8.65 -7.66
N TYR A 139 11.02 -8.32 -8.21
CA TYR A 139 11.37 -8.58 -9.61
C TYR A 139 12.22 -9.85 -9.75
N TYR A 140 13.00 -10.15 -8.73
CA TYR A 140 13.73 -11.39 -8.53
C TYR A 140 13.33 -11.99 -7.20
N GLY A 141 12.97 -13.27 -7.18
CA GLY A 141 12.45 -13.94 -6.00
C GLY A 141 13.56 -14.44 -5.09
N PHE A 142 13.43 -14.10 -3.79
CA PHE A 142 14.26 -14.65 -2.72
C PHE A 142 13.34 -15.16 -1.62
N GLU A 143 13.45 -16.45 -1.31
CA GLU A 143 12.54 -17.09 -0.35
C GLU A 143 12.69 -16.48 1.05
N GLU A 144 13.92 -16.24 1.48
CA GLU A 144 14.21 -15.64 2.79
C GLU A 144 13.62 -14.22 2.93
N ASP A 145 13.51 -13.46 1.83
CA ASP A 145 12.91 -12.12 1.85
C ASP A 145 11.38 -12.21 1.98
N ALA A 146 10.75 -13.14 1.24
CA ALA A 146 9.32 -13.39 1.34
C ALA A 146 8.94 -13.91 2.73
N VAL A 147 9.69 -14.87 3.28
CA VAL A 147 9.48 -15.41 4.63
C VAL A 147 9.60 -14.31 5.69
N HIS A 148 10.67 -13.50 5.64
CA HIS A 148 10.86 -12.40 6.59
C HIS A 148 9.70 -11.38 6.54
N PHE A 149 9.27 -11.01 5.33
CA PHE A 149 8.17 -10.06 5.16
C PHE A 149 6.85 -10.61 5.72
N HIS A 150 6.50 -11.86 5.38
CA HIS A 150 5.27 -12.51 5.85
C HIS A 150 5.31 -12.79 7.36
N GLN A 151 6.46 -13.15 7.93
CA GLN A 151 6.61 -13.31 9.36
C GLN A 151 6.32 -12.00 10.09
N THR A 152 6.83 -10.87 9.58
CA THR A 152 6.54 -9.55 10.16
C THR A 152 5.05 -9.17 10.02
N CYS A 153 4.43 -9.50 8.88
CA CYS A 153 2.99 -9.34 8.70
C CYS A 153 2.18 -10.13 9.75
N LYS A 154 2.58 -11.39 9.98
CA LYS A 154 1.94 -12.27 10.97
C LYS A 154 2.07 -11.69 12.38
N GLU A 155 3.28 -11.28 12.77
CA GLU A 155 3.56 -10.69 14.08
C GLU A 155 2.72 -9.42 14.34
N ALA A 156 2.46 -8.61 13.31
CA ALA A 156 1.68 -7.38 13.44
C ALA A 156 0.19 -7.62 13.75
N VAL A 157 -0.39 -8.74 13.32
CA VAL A 157 -1.83 -8.98 13.48
C VAL A 157 -2.18 -10.11 14.44
N GLN A 158 -1.26 -11.04 14.70
CA GLN A 158 -1.48 -12.19 15.57
C GLN A 158 -1.92 -11.84 17.01
N PRO A 159 -1.45 -10.75 17.65
CA PRO A 159 -1.92 -10.36 18.98
C PRO A 159 -3.41 -10.08 19.09
N TYR A 160 -4.07 -9.84 17.97
CA TYR A 160 -5.49 -9.48 17.87
C TYR A 160 -6.40 -10.66 17.51
N GLY A 161 -5.82 -11.79 17.09
CA GLY A 161 -6.52 -13.03 16.75
C GLY A 161 -5.65 -13.92 15.86
N ALA A 162 -5.50 -15.19 16.22
CA ALA A 162 -4.66 -16.12 15.46
C ALA A 162 -5.16 -16.35 14.02
N GLU A 163 -6.47 -16.20 13.80
CA GLU A 163 -7.15 -16.35 12.51
C GLU A 163 -6.96 -15.14 11.58
N LEU A 164 -6.52 -13.99 12.11
CA LEU A 164 -6.42 -12.76 11.31
C LEU A 164 -5.33 -12.84 10.23
N HIS A 165 -4.16 -13.37 10.56
CA HIS A 165 -3.10 -13.49 9.58
C HIS A 165 -3.49 -14.36 8.37
N PRO A 166 -3.94 -15.62 8.51
CA PRO A 166 -4.34 -16.43 7.35
C PRO A 166 -5.50 -15.82 6.57
N ARG A 167 -6.46 -15.16 7.25
CA ARG A 167 -7.57 -14.45 6.60
C ARG A 167 -7.10 -13.26 5.77
N PHE A 168 -6.24 -12.42 6.33
CA PHE A 168 -5.75 -11.23 5.65
C PHE A 168 -4.72 -11.55 4.56
N LYS A 169 -3.93 -12.60 4.74
CA LYS A 169 -3.02 -13.13 3.72
C LYS A 169 -3.81 -13.64 2.51
N LYS A 170 -4.82 -14.45 2.72
CA LYS A 170 -5.70 -14.94 1.66
C LYS A 170 -6.36 -13.77 0.92
N TRP A 171 -6.88 -12.80 1.65
CA TRP A 171 -7.50 -11.61 1.04
C TRP A 171 -6.49 -10.78 0.24
N CYS A 172 -5.26 -10.66 0.72
CA CYS A 172 -4.18 -10.01 -0.01
C CYS A 172 -3.90 -10.70 -1.36
N ASP A 173 -3.80 -12.02 -1.38
CA ASP A 173 -3.58 -12.80 -2.60
C ASP A 173 -4.72 -12.63 -3.60
N GLU A 174 -5.96 -12.63 -3.12
CA GLU A 174 -7.15 -12.43 -3.97
C GLU A 174 -7.27 -11.01 -4.50
N TYR A 175 -6.91 -10.01 -3.68
CA TYR A 175 -7.01 -8.60 -4.05
C TYR A 175 -5.95 -8.18 -5.05
N PHE A 176 -4.67 -8.50 -4.79
CA PHE A 176 -3.53 -8.11 -5.63
C PHE A 176 -3.27 -9.11 -6.76
N PHE A 177 -4.33 -9.53 -7.44
CA PHE A 177 -4.29 -10.46 -8.56
C PHE A 177 -4.67 -9.77 -9.88
N LEU A 178 -3.80 -9.87 -10.88
CA LEU A 178 -4.03 -9.36 -12.23
C LEU A 178 -4.87 -10.36 -13.03
N LYS A 179 -6.17 -10.22 -13.01
CA LYS A 179 -7.11 -11.17 -13.66
C LYS A 179 -6.84 -11.36 -15.15
N HIS A 180 -6.51 -10.28 -15.86
CA HIS A 180 -6.23 -10.30 -17.31
C HIS A 180 -4.85 -10.90 -17.66
N ARG A 181 -3.98 -11.11 -16.66
CA ARG A 181 -2.68 -11.78 -16.79
C ARG A 181 -2.65 -13.17 -16.16
N ASN A 182 -3.65 -13.48 -15.35
CA ASN A 182 -3.70 -14.72 -14.55
C ASN A 182 -2.46 -14.89 -13.64
N GLU A 183 -2.00 -13.80 -13.02
CA GLU A 183 -0.84 -13.81 -12.13
C GLU A 183 -1.02 -12.87 -10.93
N ALA A 184 -0.37 -13.17 -9.81
CA ALA A 184 -0.30 -12.27 -8.67
C ALA A 184 0.60 -11.06 -8.98
N ARG A 185 0.32 -9.89 -8.37
CA ARG A 185 1.15 -8.70 -8.48
C ARG A 185 2.56 -8.92 -7.88
N GLY A 186 2.62 -9.65 -6.77
CA GLY A 186 3.84 -9.97 -6.03
C GLY A 186 3.68 -11.20 -5.16
N VAL A 187 4.49 -11.32 -4.13
CA VAL A 187 4.44 -12.42 -3.16
C VAL A 187 3.36 -12.23 -2.08
N GLY A 188 2.63 -11.11 -2.12
CA GLY A 188 1.58 -10.79 -1.16
C GLY A 188 2.11 -10.19 0.13
N GLY A 189 1.39 -10.46 1.18
CA GLY A 189 1.53 -9.92 2.52
C GLY A 189 0.20 -10.04 3.25
N ILE A 190 -0.34 -8.93 3.76
CA ILE A 190 -1.67 -8.85 4.39
C ILE A 190 -2.50 -7.72 3.79
N PHE A 191 -3.80 -7.96 3.68
CA PHE A 191 -4.79 -6.95 3.29
C PHE A 191 -6.09 -7.16 4.06
N TYR A 192 -6.66 -6.08 4.57
CA TYR A 192 -7.97 -6.06 5.23
C TYR A 192 -8.73 -4.79 4.90
N ASP A 193 -10.05 -4.88 4.86
CA ASP A 193 -10.94 -3.75 4.61
C ASP A 193 -12.24 -3.94 5.41
N ASP A 194 -13.05 -2.88 5.57
CA ASP A 194 -14.29 -2.92 6.32
C ASP A 194 -14.17 -3.54 7.73
N PHE A 195 -13.00 -3.47 8.34
CA PHE A 195 -12.68 -4.17 9.56
C PHE A 195 -13.13 -3.37 10.80
N ALA A 196 -14.19 -3.84 11.46
CA ALA A 196 -14.75 -3.24 12.66
C ALA A 196 -14.94 -4.25 13.82
N GLU A 197 -14.59 -5.51 13.61
CA GLU A 197 -14.88 -6.63 14.51
C GLU A 197 -14.28 -6.47 15.92
N LEU A 198 -13.12 -5.81 16.02
CA LEU A 198 -12.41 -5.58 17.28
C LEU A 198 -12.88 -4.33 18.05
N GLY A 199 -13.80 -3.56 17.48
CA GLY A 199 -14.12 -2.23 17.99
C GLY A 199 -12.99 -1.22 17.73
N PHE A 200 -13.20 0.04 18.17
CA PHE A 200 -12.26 1.13 17.84
C PHE A 200 -10.87 0.92 18.45
N GLU A 201 -10.76 0.71 19.75
CA GLU A 201 -9.47 0.71 20.47
C GLU A 201 -8.53 -0.39 19.96
N LYS A 202 -9.02 -1.63 19.85
CA LYS A 202 -8.20 -2.74 19.36
C LYS A 202 -7.96 -2.64 17.84
N GLY A 203 -8.94 -2.18 17.07
CA GLY A 203 -8.78 -1.95 15.62
C GLY A 203 -7.74 -0.88 15.33
N PHE A 204 -7.73 0.20 16.12
CA PHE A 204 -6.71 1.25 16.01
C PHE A 204 -5.32 0.73 16.42
N ALA A 205 -5.22 -0.03 17.51
CA ALA A 205 -3.96 -0.65 17.94
C ALA A 205 -3.41 -1.60 16.87
N MET A 206 -4.24 -2.45 16.27
CA MET A 206 -3.84 -3.32 15.16
C MET A 206 -3.36 -2.50 13.94
N MET A 207 -4.07 -1.43 13.58
CA MET A 207 -3.65 -0.54 12.50
C MET A 207 -2.27 0.08 12.79
N GLN A 208 -2.00 0.45 14.05
CA GLN A 208 -0.70 0.97 14.48
C GLN A 208 0.40 -0.08 14.37
N ASP A 209 0.14 -1.32 14.77
CA ASP A 209 1.13 -2.41 14.67
C ASP A 209 1.46 -2.75 13.21
N VAL A 210 0.46 -2.76 12.32
CA VAL A 210 0.67 -2.92 10.88
C VAL A 210 1.51 -1.78 10.32
N GLY A 211 1.17 -0.52 10.61
CA GLY A 211 1.92 0.64 10.12
C GLY A 211 3.37 0.67 10.65
N ASN A 212 3.55 0.43 11.94
CA ASN A 212 4.88 0.38 12.57
C ASN A 212 5.72 -0.81 12.10
N GLY A 213 5.08 -1.88 11.66
CA GLY A 213 5.72 -3.09 11.14
C GLY A 213 6.45 -2.88 9.81
N LEU A 214 6.08 -1.88 9.01
CA LEU A 214 6.63 -1.67 7.67
C LEU A 214 8.16 -1.59 7.64
N LEU A 215 8.75 -0.74 8.46
CA LEU A 215 10.21 -0.57 8.47
C LEU A 215 10.93 -1.84 8.91
N LYS A 216 10.36 -2.60 9.86
CA LYS A 216 10.85 -3.90 10.27
C LYS A 216 10.76 -4.94 9.15
N ALA A 217 9.68 -4.92 8.38
CA ALA A 217 9.46 -5.83 7.27
C ALA A 217 10.36 -5.54 6.07
N TYR A 218 10.57 -4.25 5.74
CA TYR A 218 11.15 -3.86 4.46
C TYR A 218 12.62 -3.44 4.52
N MET A 219 13.05 -2.66 5.52
CA MET A 219 14.41 -2.14 5.57
C MET A 219 15.50 -3.23 5.58
N PRO A 220 15.34 -4.39 6.26
CA PRO A 220 16.32 -5.46 6.17
C PRO A 220 16.49 -6.03 4.75
N LEU A 221 15.42 -6.07 3.95
CA LEU A 221 15.46 -6.51 2.56
C LEU A 221 16.25 -5.52 1.70
N VAL A 222 15.98 -4.22 1.88
CA VAL A 222 16.73 -3.15 1.18
C VAL A 222 18.22 -3.26 1.51
N MET A 223 18.58 -3.33 2.79
CA MET A 223 19.98 -3.42 3.21
C MET A 223 20.69 -4.65 2.67
N ARG A 224 19.99 -5.78 2.53
CA ARG A 224 20.54 -7.02 1.99
C ARG A 224 20.79 -6.95 0.49
N ARG A 225 19.96 -6.21 -0.26
CA ARG A 225 19.92 -6.27 -1.73
C ARG A 225 20.40 -5.02 -2.46
N LYS A 226 20.43 -3.84 -1.83
CA LYS A 226 20.68 -2.56 -2.50
C LYS A 226 22.03 -2.47 -3.21
N ASP A 227 23.03 -3.21 -2.75
CA ASP A 227 24.39 -3.22 -3.30
C ASP A 227 24.66 -4.45 -4.19
N THR A 228 23.64 -5.27 -4.48
CA THR A 228 23.78 -6.42 -5.38
C THR A 228 24.08 -5.93 -6.78
N PRO A 229 25.19 -6.39 -7.43
CA PRO A 229 25.51 -6.00 -8.80
C PRO A 229 24.39 -6.41 -9.78
N PHE A 230 24.05 -5.53 -10.71
CA PHE A 230 23.09 -5.80 -11.78
C PHE A 230 23.50 -5.12 -13.09
N GLY A 231 22.96 -5.62 -14.20
CA GLY A 231 23.20 -5.08 -15.52
C GLY A 231 21.89 -4.68 -16.24
N GLU A 232 22.03 -4.48 -17.55
CA GLU A 232 20.90 -4.10 -18.42
C GLU A 232 19.79 -5.15 -18.42
N ARG A 233 20.14 -6.45 -18.36
CA ARG A 233 19.18 -7.55 -18.33
C ARG A 233 18.24 -7.46 -17.12
N GLU A 234 18.80 -7.30 -15.94
CA GLU A 234 18.04 -7.21 -14.69
C GLU A 234 17.19 -5.94 -14.66
N ARG A 235 17.77 -4.84 -15.15
CA ARG A 235 17.06 -3.56 -15.24
C ARG A 235 15.90 -3.63 -16.22
N ASP A 236 16.09 -4.19 -17.40
CA ASP A 236 15.04 -4.37 -18.41
C ASP A 236 13.90 -5.23 -17.88
N PHE A 237 14.21 -6.31 -17.18
CA PHE A 237 13.20 -7.15 -16.55
C PHE A 237 12.43 -6.40 -15.45
N GLN A 238 13.11 -5.61 -14.61
CA GLN A 238 12.46 -4.75 -13.61
C GLN A 238 11.46 -3.81 -14.27
N LEU A 239 11.85 -3.10 -15.32
CA LEU A 239 10.97 -2.16 -16.03
C LEU A 239 9.76 -2.87 -16.64
N TYR A 240 9.95 -4.05 -17.22
CA TYR A 240 8.87 -4.89 -17.72
C TYR A 240 7.90 -5.33 -16.60
N ARG A 241 8.42 -5.77 -15.46
CA ARG A 241 7.58 -6.16 -14.31
C ARG A 241 6.84 -4.97 -13.69
N ARG A 242 7.43 -3.78 -13.70
CA ARG A 242 6.75 -2.54 -13.31
C ARG A 242 5.53 -2.25 -14.20
N GLY A 243 5.50 -2.70 -15.44
CA GLY A 243 4.31 -2.67 -16.29
C GLY A 243 3.13 -3.40 -15.65
N ARG A 244 3.35 -4.57 -15.04
CA ARG A 244 2.32 -5.32 -14.31
C ARG A 244 1.82 -4.57 -13.07
N TYR A 245 2.72 -3.90 -12.36
CA TYR A 245 2.37 -3.06 -11.22
C TYR A 245 1.44 -1.90 -11.64
N VAL A 246 1.78 -1.20 -12.72
CA VAL A 246 0.97 -0.12 -13.28
C VAL A 246 -0.39 -0.62 -13.76
N GLU A 247 -0.42 -1.77 -14.48
CA GLU A 247 -1.67 -2.40 -14.92
C GLU A 247 -2.60 -2.67 -13.73
N PHE A 248 -2.09 -3.21 -12.63
CA PHE A 248 -2.92 -3.44 -11.44
C PHE A 248 -3.50 -2.14 -10.90
N ASN A 249 -2.65 -1.16 -10.65
CA ASN A 249 -3.05 0.09 -10.01
C ASN A 249 -4.07 0.90 -10.86
N LEU A 250 -3.92 0.91 -12.17
CA LEU A 250 -4.84 1.67 -13.05
C LEU A 250 -6.11 0.90 -13.40
N VAL A 251 -6.06 -0.43 -13.48
CA VAL A 251 -7.19 -1.23 -13.96
C VAL A 251 -8.00 -1.88 -12.82
N TRP A 252 -7.35 -2.26 -11.73
CA TRP A 252 -7.98 -3.10 -10.70
C TRP A 252 -8.00 -2.48 -9.30
N ASP A 253 -7.11 -1.51 -9.00
CA ASP A 253 -7.04 -0.96 -7.65
C ASP A 253 -8.24 -0.08 -7.30
N ARG A 254 -9.05 -0.55 -6.35
CA ARG A 254 -10.23 0.18 -5.87
C ARG A 254 -9.87 1.51 -5.24
N GLY A 255 -8.71 1.60 -4.58
CA GLY A 255 -8.23 2.84 -3.97
C GLY A 255 -7.92 3.92 -5.00
N THR A 256 -7.24 3.56 -6.08
CA THR A 256 -6.98 4.46 -7.22
C THR A 256 -8.28 4.92 -7.87
N HIS A 257 -9.19 3.99 -8.16
CA HIS A 257 -10.50 4.32 -8.74
C HIS A 257 -11.32 5.22 -7.82
N PHE A 258 -11.36 4.92 -6.52
CA PHE A 258 -12.02 5.77 -5.54
C PHE A 258 -11.46 7.20 -5.56
N GLY A 259 -10.15 7.33 -5.50
CA GLY A 259 -9.49 8.63 -5.50
C GLY A 259 -9.81 9.45 -6.76
N LEU A 260 -9.68 8.84 -7.94
CA LEU A 260 -9.95 9.52 -9.21
C LEU A 260 -11.43 9.88 -9.38
N GLN A 261 -12.35 8.97 -9.04
CA GLN A 261 -13.79 9.17 -9.18
C GLN A 261 -14.38 10.17 -8.18
N SER A 262 -13.78 10.28 -6.99
CA SER A 262 -14.22 11.23 -5.96
C SER A 262 -13.62 12.63 -6.12
N GLY A 263 -12.83 12.89 -7.16
CA GLY A 263 -12.14 14.16 -7.35
C GLY A 263 -10.98 14.37 -6.38
N GLY A 264 -10.34 13.26 -5.98
CA GLY A 264 -9.11 13.29 -5.21
C GLY A 264 -7.98 13.99 -5.97
N ARG A 265 -6.92 14.36 -5.25
CA ARG A 265 -5.76 15.02 -5.85
C ARG A 265 -4.96 14.04 -6.69
N THR A 266 -4.95 14.22 -8.02
CA THR A 266 -4.34 13.29 -8.99
C THR A 266 -2.86 13.01 -8.67
N GLU A 267 -2.06 14.04 -8.39
CA GLU A 267 -0.63 13.89 -8.06
C GLU A 267 -0.40 13.03 -6.80
N SER A 268 -1.28 13.15 -5.80
CA SER A 268 -1.22 12.33 -4.58
C SER A 268 -1.72 10.91 -4.80
N ILE A 269 -2.63 10.68 -5.75
CA ILE A 269 -3.12 9.35 -6.12
C ILE A 269 -2.06 8.60 -6.93
N LEU A 270 -1.46 9.26 -7.92
CA LEU A 270 -0.47 8.68 -8.83
C LEU A 270 0.96 8.67 -8.27
N LEU A 271 1.17 9.06 -7.01
CA LEU A 271 2.47 8.93 -6.34
C LEU A 271 2.96 7.47 -6.28
N SER A 272 2.03 6.51 -6.40
CA SER A 272 2.30 5.07 -6.39
C SER A 272 2.95 4.54 -7.69
N MET A 273 2.97 5.34 -8.76
CA MET A 273 3.51 4.91 -10.04
C MET A 273 5.04 4.92 -10.05
N PRO A 274 5.70 3.93 -10.70
CA PRO A 274 7.15 3.99 -10.94
C PRO A 274 7.49 5.08 -11.96
N SER A 275 8.71 5.64 -11.87
CA SER A 275 9.18 6.67 -12.81
C SER A 275 9.37 6.13 -14.23
N LEU A 276 9.81 4.88 -14.36
CA LEU A 276 10.07 4.21 -15.62
C LEU A 276 9.42 2.84 -15.64
N VAL A 277 8.84 2.52 -16.79
CA VAL A 277 8.11 1.26 -17.03
C VAL A 277 8.18 0.90 -18.51
N THR A 278 8.17 -0.39 -18.83
CA THR A 278 8.13 -0.87 -20.22
C THR A 278 7.10 -1.97 -20.40
N TRP A 279 6.61 -2.11 -21.61
CA TRP A 279 5.80 -3.24 -22.06
C TRP A 279 6.46 -3.89 -23.25
N SER A 280 6.57 -5.23 -23.22
CA SER A 280 7.03 -6.04 -24.35
C SER A 280 5.89 -6.92 -24.83
N TYR A 281 5.71 -6.99 -26.16
CA TYR A 281 4.73 -7.87 -26.76
C TYR A 281 5.21 -9.33 -26.67
N ASN A 282 4.41 -10.21 -26.06
CA ASN A 282 4.68 -11.65 -25.93
C ASN A 282 6.11 -11.97 -25.43
N ARG A 283 6.59 -11.28 -24.40
CA ARG A 283 7.88 -11.61 -23.78
C ARG A 283 7.86 -13.05 -23.28
N VAL A 284 8.88 -13.80 -23.66
CA VAL A 284 9.16 -15.16 -23.18
C VAL A 284 10.54 -15.15 -22.55
N ASP A 285 10.61 -15.44 -21.27
CA ASP A 285 11.87 -15.54 -20.54
C ASP A 285 12.49 -16.93 -20.77
N ALA A 286 13.81 -17.02 -20.75
CA ALA A 286 14.50 -18.29 -20.95
C ALA A 286 14.08 -19.32 -19.88
N PRO A 287 13.84 -20.57 -20.24
CA PRO A 287 13.57 -21.63 -19.27
C PRO A 287 14.67 -21.67 -18.20
N ASP A 288 14.28 -21.92 -16.95
CA ASP A 288 15.17 -21.99 -15.78
C ASP A 288 15.90 -20.68 -15.41
N SER A 289 15.63 -19.58 -16.12
CA SER A 289 16.14 -18.27 -15.72
C SER A 289 15.48 -17.76 -14.44
N ALA A 290 16.14 -16.84 -13.73
CA ALA A 290 15.58 -16.22 -12.53
C ALA A 290 14.27 -15.45 -12.83
N GLU A 291 14.15 -14.90 -14.05
CA GLU A 291 12.93 -14.27 -14.55
C GLU A 291 11.77 -15.26 -14.68
N ALA A 292 12.02 -16.45 -15.26
CA ALA A 292 11.02 -17.51 -15.35
C ALA A 292 10.66 -18.10 -13.99
N GLN A 293 11.63 -18.21 -13.07
CA GLN A 293 11.39 -18.65 -11.69
C GLN A 293 10.49 -17.70 -10.91
N LEU A 294 10.59 -16.39 -11.13
CA LEU A 294 9.67 -15.44 -10.49
C LEU A 294 8.22 -15.83 -10.77
N ALA A 295 7.84 -16.02 -12.03
CA ALA A 295 6.47 -16.35 -12.43
C ALA A 295 6.03 -17.73 -11.92
N SER A 296 6.91 -18.73 -11.98
CA SER A 296 6.56 -20.12 -11.65
C SER A 296 6.52 -20.44 -10.16
N GLN A 297 7.31 -19.72 -9.34
CA GLN A 297 7.50 -20.03 -7.92
C GLN A 297 6.99 -18.94 -6.98
N PHE A 298 7.11 -17.65 -7.35
CA PHE A 298 6.83 -16.52 -6.45
C PHE A 298 5.51 -15.80 -6.72
N LEU A 299 5.02 -15.79 -7.96
CA LEU A 299 3.76 -15.12 -8.31
C LEU A 299 2.55 -16.06 -8.24
N LYS A 300 2.66 -17.11 -7.45
CA LYS A 300 1.55 -18.00 -7.09
C LYS A 300 1.30 -17.91 -5.59
N PRO A 301 0.03 -17.83 -5.17
CA PRO A 301 -0.30 -17.87 -3.74
C PRO A 301 0.29 -19.12 -3.08
N ARG A 302 1.04 -18.91 -2.02
CA ARG A 302 1.58 -20.00 -1.16
C ARG A 302 1.75 -19.51 0.27
N ASP A 303 1.77 -20.43 1.20
CA ASP A 303 2.07 -20.13 2.60
C ASP A 303 3.58 -19.99 2.78
N TRP A 304 4.00 -18.83 3.27
CA TRP A 304 5.40 -18.51 3.51
C TRP A 304 5.81 -18.76 4.97
N VAL A 305 4.82 -18.73 5.93
CA VAL A 305 5.05 -18.83 7.39
C VAL A 305 3.90 -19.51 8.12
#